data_9965ca630648597b858f6a1adf3f4193
#
_entry.id   9965ca630648597b858f6a1adf3f4193
#
_cell.length_a   1.000
_cell.length_b   1.000
_cell.length_c   1.000
_cell.angle_alpha   90.00
_cell.angle_beta   90.00
_cell.angle_gamma   90.00
#
_symmetry.space_group_name_H-M   'P 1'
#
loop_
_entity.id
_entity.type
_entity.pdbx_description
1 polymer ?
#
loop_
_entity_poly.entity_id
_entity_poly.type
_entity_poly.pdbx_seq_one_letter_code
_entity_poly.pdbx_strand_id
1 'polypeptide(L)'
;MNELEHYFNHNPGRLIHKWHHYFDVYDRHFKKFKGKEIVVVEIGVFHGGSLQMWKNYFGPQAKIFGIDINPRVAALQEENIEIIIGSQSDRNFLRKLKNELPDIDILIDDGGHKMKQQIFTFEELFQKIKPDGVYVCEDLATSYHLGYGGGFKRRGSFIEFTKNLVDRLNAFHSDQKLFRVDALTTSMDSLHYYDNILVIEKRNRAMPTVSKTGKPAFEIDQAVPKKSFPLRLLYFINGILQFFRLPSFKLNQ
;
A
#
# COMPACT_ATOMS: atom_id res chain seq x y z
N MET A 1 14.66 -14.35 15.68
CA MET A 1 13.20 -14.56 15.88
C MET A 1 12.65 -13.35 16.60
N ASN A 2 11.74 -12.64 15.97
CA ASN A 2 11.05 -11.49 16.56
C ASN A 2 9.82 -11.93 17.37
N GLU A 3 9.14 -10.99 18.06
CA GLU A 3 8.01 -11.32 18.95
C GLU A 3 6.81 -11.92 18.21
N LEU A 4 6.54 -11.49 16.98
CA LEU A 4 5.44 -12.04 16.16
C LEU A 4 5.71 -13.49 15.78
N GLU A 5 6.93 -13.79 15.34
CA GLU A 5 7.35 -15.15 15.03
C GLU A 5 7.38 -16.04 16.28
N HIS A 6 7.81 -15.48 17.42
CA HIS A 6 7.75 -16.19 18.69
C HIS A 6 6.30 -16.54 19.07
N TYR A 7 5.36 -15.56 18.97
CA TYR A 7 3.94 -15.80 19.22
C TYR A 7 3.40 -16.89 18.30
N PHE A 8 3.69 -16.80 17.00
CA PHE A 8 3.24 -17.77 16.00
C PHE A 8 3.70 -19.21 16.33
N ASN A 9 4.98 -19.38 16.67
CA ASN A 9 5.57 -20.68 16.98
C ASN A 9 5.05 -21.31 18.28
N HIS A 10 4.56 -20.48 19.22
CA HIS A 10 4.02 -20.92 20.52
C HIS A 10 2.54 -20.60 20.67
N ASN A 11 1.84 -20.42 19.56
CA ASN A 11 0.45 -19.96 19.51
C ASN A 11 -0.50 -20.78 20.42
N PRO A 12 -1.00 -20.20 21.53
CA PRO A 12 -1.93 -20.88 22.44
C PRO A 12 -3.39 -20.72 22.01
N GLY A 13 -3.66 -19.91 20.99
CA GLY A 13 -4.98 -19.47 20.61
C GLY A 13 -5.48 -20.10 19.31
N ARG A 14 -6.14 -19.26 18.51
CA ARG A 14 -6.78 -19.65 17.26
C ARG A 14 -5.76 -19.90 16.16
N LEU A 15 -6.14 -20.71 15.16
CA LEU A 15 -5.28 -21.05 14.02
C LEU A 15 -4.80 -19.81 13.27
N ILE A 16 -3.50 -19.74 13.02
CA ILE A 16 -2.83 -18.76 12.18
C ILE A 16 -2.20 -19.48 11.00
N HIS A 17 -2.34 -18.92 9.80
CA HIS A 17 -1.65 -19.37 8.60
C HIS A 17 -0.92 -18.19 7.98
N LYS A 18 0.40 -18.14 8.09
CA LYS A 18 1.25 -17.05 7.57
C LYS A 18 2.57 -17.60 7.03
N TRP A 19 3.14 -16.91 6.08
CA TRP A 19 4.49 -17.15 5.61
C TRP A 19 5.53 -16.70 6.65
N HIS A 20 6.53 -17.52 6.96
CA HIS A 20 7.53 -17.20 7.98
C HIS A 20 8.28 -15.88 7.72
N HIS A 21 8.63 -15.60 6.46
CA HIS A 21 9.36 -14.37 6.09
C HIS A 21 8.52 -13.09 6.26
N TYR A 22 7.20 -13.17 6.42
CA TYR A 22 6.36 -12.00 6.68
C TYR A 22 6.61 -11.41 8.07
N PHE A 23 7.00 -12.21 9.06
CA PHE A 23 7.19 -11.73 10.43
C PHE A 23 8.27 -10.65 10.54
N ASP A 24 9.37 -10.75 9.78
CA ASP A 24 10.40 -9.70 9.75
C ASP A 24 9.90 -8.43 9.05
N VAL A 25 9.03 -8.56 8.04
CA VAL A 25 8.40 -7.42 7.37
C VAL A 25 7.45 -6.71 8.32
N TYR A 26 6.57 -7.45 9.00
CA TYR A 26 5.66 -6.87 9.98
C TYR A 26 6.42 -6.17 11.11
N ASP A 27 7.39 -6.81 11.74
CA ASP A 27 8.15 -6.20 12.84
C ASP A 27 8.84 -4.91 12.40
N ARG A 28 9.44 -4.89 11.21
CA ARG A 28 10.10 -3.71 10.64
C ARG A 28 9.17 -2.50 10.54
N HIS A 29 7.95 -2.69 10.06
CA HIS A 29 7.01 -1.60 9.79
C HIS A 29 6.04 -1.33 10.95
N PHE A 30 5.80 -2.32 11.83
CA PHE A 30 4.78 -2.24 12.86
C PHE A 30 5.33 -1.90 14.25
N LYS A 31 6.62 -2.16 14.54
CA LYS A 31 7.21 -1.93 15.88
C LYS A 31 7.01 -0.50 16.41
N LYS A 32 6.90 0.48 15.52
CA LYS A 32 6.66 1.88 15.90
C LYS A 32 5.29 2.12 16.55
N PHE A 33 4.35 1.18 16.40
CA PHE A 33 2.99 1.26 16.92
C PHE A 33 2.78 0.51 18.24
N LYS A 34 3.76 -0.27 18.70
CA LYS A 34 3.64 -1.05 19.94
C LYS A 34 3.37 -0.17 21.15
N GLY A 35 2.45 -0.62 22.02
CA GLY A 35 2.08 0.06 23.25
C GLY A 35 1.33 1.39 23.04
N LYS A 36 0.83 1.65 21.85
CA LYS A 36 0.07 2.87 21.52
C LYS A 36 -1.41 2.57 21.32
N GLU A 37 -2.22 3.59 21.53
CA GLU A 37 -3.62 3.56 21.13
C GLU A 37 -3.72 3.67 19.60
N ILE A 38 -3.96 2.54 18.94
CA ILE A 38 -4.00 2.42 17.48
C ILE A 38 -5.22 1.66 17.01
N VAL A 39 -5.53 1.85 15.73
CA VAL A 39 -6.56 1.12 14.99
C VAL A 39 -5.90 0.25 13.94
N VAL A 40 -6.07 -1.05 14.06
CA VAL A 40 -5.64 -2.06 13.08
C VAL A 40 -6.88 -2.60 12.38
N VAL A 41 -6.85 -2.63 11.06
CA VAL A 41 -7.91 -3.25 10.25
C VAL A 41 -7.30 -4.36 9.42
N GLU A 42 -7.80 -5.58 9.54
CA GLU A 42 -7.41 -6.73 8.72
C GLU A 42 -8.59 -7.23 7.91
N ILE A 43 -8.43 -7.29 6.60
CA ILE A 43 -9.37 -7.94 5.69
C ILE A 43 -8.93 -9.37 5.49
N GLY A 44 -9.82 -10.33 5.77
CA GLY A 44 -9.52 -11.75 5.86
C GLY A 44 -9.29 -12.17 7.31
N VAL A 45 -10.34 -12.73 7.94
CA VAL A 45 -10.29 -13.16 9.35
C VAL A 45 -9.92 -14.63 9.48
N PHE A 46 -10.38 -15.45 8.53
CA PHE A 46 -10.18 -16.90 8.55
C PHE A 46 -10.60 -17.52 9.89
N HIS A 47 -9.67 -17.98 10.72
CA HIS A 47 -9.93 -18.50 12.07
C HIS A 47 -9.66 -17.47 13.18
N GLY A 48 -9.27 -16.24 12.86
CA GLY A 48 -9.07 -15.13 13.79
C GLY A 48 -7.80 -15.19 14.63
N GLY A 49 -6.88 -16.10 14.30
CA GLY A 49 -5.63 -16.22 15.05
C GLY A 49 -4.68 -15.05 14.81
N SER A 50 -4.65 -14.49 13.61
CA SER A 50 -3.86 -13.28 13.30
C SER A 50 -4.35 -12.07 14.11
N LEU A 51 -5.66 -11.90 14.30
CA LEU A 51 -6.21 -10.82 15.12
C LEU A 51 -5.74 -10.91 16.57
N GLN A 52 -5.67 -12.14 17.13
CA GLN A 52 -5.12 -12.36 18.47
C GLN A 52 -3.61 -12.08 18.52
N MET A 53 -2.87 -12.45 17.49
CA MET A 53 -1.45 -12.13 17.35
C MET A 53 -1.24 -10.61 17.32
N TRP A 54 -2.04 -9.84 16.57
CA TRP A 54 -1.96 -8.39 16.55
C TRP A 54 -2.28 -7.79 17.92
N LYS A 55 -3.35 -8.26 18.59
CA LYS A 55 -3.70 -7.82 19.95
C LYS A 55 -2.54 -8.06 20.93
N ASN A 56 -1.90 -9.20 20.86
CA ASN A 56 -0.72 -9.51 21.69
C ASN A 56 0.46 -8.59 21.37
N TYR A 57 0.77 -8.39 20.10
CA TYR A 57 1.92 -7.63 19.66
C TYR A 57 1.82 -6.13 19.95
N PHE A 58 0.65 -5.52 19.67
CA PHE A 58 0.45 -4.08 19.88
C PHE A 58 0.08 -3.71 21.31
N GLY A 59 -0.46 -4.65 22.06
CA GLY A 59 -0.86 -4.45 23.46
C GLY A 59 -2.34 -4.06 23.63
N PRO A 60 -2.77 -3.86 24.91
CA PRO A 60 -4.20 -3.78 25.27
C PRO A 60 -4.90 -2.49 24.80
N GLN A 61 -4.15 -1.48 24.35
CA GLN A 61 -4.72 -0.22 23.86
C GLN A 61 -5.06 -0.27 22.36
N ALA A 62 -4.63 -1.29 21.64
CA ALA A 62 -4.91 -1.45 20.23
C ALA A 62 -6.36 -1.93 20.03
N LYS A 63 -7.08 -1.27 19.11
CA LYS A 63 -8.39 -1.70 18.61
C LYS A 63 -8.20 -2.40 17.28
N ILE A 64 -8.72 -3.62 17.15
CA ILE A 64 -8.54 -4.46 15.98
C ILE A 64 -9.90 -4.73 15.34
N PHE A 65 -10.01 -4.44 14.05
CA PHE A 65 -11.20 -4.71 13.25
C PHE A 65 -10.86 -5.82 12.24
N GLY A 66 -11.56 -6.94 12.34
CA GLY A 66 -11.48 -8.03 11.37
C GLY A 66 -12.66 -7.98 10.40
N ILE A 67 -12.39 -8.02 9.10
CA ILE A 67 -13.41 -7.96 8.05
C ILE A 67 -13.40 -9.26 7.27
N ASP A 68 -14.54 -9.92 7.16
CA ASP A 68 -14.65 -11.17 6.40
C ASP A 68 -16.05 -11.32 5.78
N ILE A 69 -16.12 -12.05 4.67
CA ILE A 69 -17.40 -12.38 4.01
C ILE A 69 -18.13 -13.52 4.72
N ASN A 70 -17.41 -14.36 5.47
CA ASN A 70 -17.98 -15.52 6.16
C ASN A 70 -18.68 -15.12 7.46
N PRO A 71 -20.01 -15.27 7.58
CA PRO A 71 -20.72 -14.83 8.78
C PRO A 71 -20.36 -15.63 10.04
N ARG A 72 -19.74 -16.82 9.91
CA ARG A 72 -19.31 -17.63 11.06
C ARG A 72 -18.23 -16.95 11.89
N VAL A 73 -17.41 -16.07 11.27
CA VAL A 73 -16.34 -15.39 12.01
C VAL A 73 -16.88 -14.34 12.99
N ALA A 74 -18.15 -13.96 12.92
CA ALA A 74 -18.76 -13.06 13.90
C ALA A 74 -18.64 -13.58 15.35
N ALA A 75 -18.61 -14.91 15.54
CA ALA A 75 -18.40 -15.54 16.83
C ALA A 75 -16.95 -15.38 17.38
N LEU A 76 -16.03 -14.84 16.58
CA LEU A 76 -14.64 -14.63 16.98
C LEU A 76 -14.39 -13.25 17.61
N GLN A 77 -15.44 -12.43 17.73
CA GLN A 77 -15.38 -11.14 18.42
C GLN A 77 -14.98 -11.33 19.88
N GLU A 78 -14.12 -10.49 20.38
CA GLU A 78 -13.67 -10.47 21.78
C GLU A 78 -13.25 -9.06 22.19
N GLU A 79 -12.85 -8.86 23.44
CA GLU A 79 -12.36 -7.56 23.90
C GLU A 79 -11.26 -7.01 22.99
N ASN A 80 -11.46 -5.79 22.51
CA ASN A 80 -10.60 -5.07 21.54
C ASN A 80 -10.46 -5.71 20.15
N ILE A 81 -11.27 -6.74 19.84
CA ILE A 81 -11.40 -7.31 18.49
C ILE A 81 -12.87 -7.24 18.07
N GLU A 82 -13.14 -6.40 17.10
CA GLU A 82 -14.47 -6.25 16.49
C GLU A 82 -14.50 -6.93 15.12
N ILE A 83 -15.56 -7.66 14.82
CA ILE A 83 -15.74 -8.37 13.56
C ILE A 83 -16.84 -7.72 12.73
N ILE A 84 -16.54 -7.37 11.51
CA ILE A 84 -17.48 -6.78 10.56
C ILE A 84 -17.65 -7.74 9.37
N ILE A 85 -18.90 -8.15 9.13
CA ILE A 85 -19.22 -9.06 8.04
C ILE A 85 -19.52 -8.29 6.77
N GLY A 86 -18.76 -8.59 5.71
CA GLY A 86 -18.97 -7.99 4.41
C GLY A 86 -17.96 -8.44 3.36
N SER A 87 -18.24 -8.09 2.11
CA SER A 87 -17.45 -8.55 0.97
C SER A 87 -16.44 -7.50 0.51
N GLN A 88 -15.17 -7.86 0.49
CA GLN A 88 -14.09 -7.09 -0.15
C GLN A 88 -14.35 -6.80 -1.65
N SER A 89 -15.19 -7.60 -2.31
CA SER A 89 -15.56 -7.38 -3.71
C SER A 89 -16.64 -6.32 -3.89
N ASP A 90 -17.30 -5.88 -2.82
CA ASP A 90 -18.37 -4.88 -2.86
C ASP A 90 -17.83 -3.49 -2.50
N ARG A 91 -17.69 -2.63 -3.51
CA ARG A 91 -17.24 -1.25 -3.31
C ARG A 91 -18.19 -0.43 -2.43
N ASN A 92 -19.50 -0.69 -2.46
CA ASN A 92 -20.45 0.04 -1.64
C ASN A 92 -20.25 -0.32 -0.16
N PHE A 93 -20.01 -1.60 0.12
CA PHE A 93 -19.62 -2.04 1.46
C PHE A 93 -18.32 -1.37 1.91
N LEU A 94 -17.27 -1.36 1.08
CA LEU A 94 -15.98 -0.74 1.43
C LEU A 94 -16.11 0.78 1.67
N ARG A 95 -16.97 1.49 0.89
CA ARG A 95 -17.27 2.92 1.11
C ARG A 95 -18.02 3.16 2.41
N LYS A 96 -19.00 2.31 2.73
CA LYS A 96 -19.72 2.35 4.00
C LYS A 96 -18.72 2.13 5.14
N LEU A 97 -17.91 1.09 5.06
CA LEU A 97 -16.87 0.75 6.03
C LEU A 97 -15.91 1.92 6.28
N LYS A 98 -15.44 2.58 5.19
CA LYS A 98 -14.60 3.78 5.28
C LYS A 98 -15.22 4.89 6.14
N ASN A 99 -16.54 5.06 6.08
CA ASN A 99 -17.24 6.11 6.83
C ASN A 99 -17.50 5.71 8.29
N GLU A 100 -17.65 4.42 8.56
CA GLU A 100 -17.99 3.89 9.89
C GLU A 100 -16.74 3.60 10.74
N LEU A 101 -15.63 3.19 10.13
CA LEU A 101 -14.39 2.96 10.85
C LEU A 101 -13.76 4.27 11.35
N PRO A 102 -13.08 4.22 12.50
CA PRO A 102 -12.16 5.30 12.89
C PRO A 102 -11.00 5.40 11.89
N ASP A 103 -10.19 6.46 12.01
CA ASP A 103 -8.98 6.58 11.18
C ASP A 103 -8.00 5.46 11.50
N ILE A 104 -7.47 4.83 10.46
CA ILE A 104 -6.71 3.57 10.52
C ILE A 104 -5.21 3.86 10.68
N ASP A 105 -4.55 3.18 11.61
CA ASP A 105 -3.09 3.21 11.71
C ASP A 105 -2.45 2.13 10.83
N ILE A 106 -3.02 0.93 10.81
CA ILE A 106 -2.52 -0.19 10.01
C ILE A 106 -3.69 -0.86 9.29
N LEU A 107 -3.62 -0.93 7.97
CA LEU A 107 -4.56 -1.69 7.13
C LEU A 107 -3.83 -2.87 6.50
N ILE A 108 -4.31 -4.09 6.79
CA ILE A 108 -3.78 -5.35 6.26
C ILE A 108 -4.82 -5.94 5.31
N ASP A 109 -4.45 -6.15 4.06
CA ASP A 109 -5.24 -6.87 3.05
C ASP A 109 -4.69 -8.29 2.91
N ASP A 110 -5.31 -9.23 3.61
CA ASP A 110 -5.07 -10.67 3.60
C ASP A 110 -6.38 -11.43 3.28
N GLY A 111 -7.20 -10.87 2.38
CA GLY A 111 -8.55 -11.35 2.11
C GLY A 111 -8.62 -12.45 1.06
N GLY A 112 -9.44 -12.24 0.03
CA GLY A 112 -9.64 -13.25 -1.01
C GLY A 112 -8.61 -13.22 -2.15
N HIS A 113 -7.64 -12.37 -2.12
CA HIS A 113 -6.47 -12.20 -3.01
C HIS A 113 -6.80 -12.10 -4.51
N LYS A 114 -8.07 -11.90 -4.89
CA LYS A 114 -8.41 -11.63 -6.29
C LYS A 114 -7.99 -10.21 -6.65
N MET A 115 -7.54 -10.02 -7.88
CA MET A 115 -7.01 -8.74 -8.36
C MET A 115 -7.95 -7.57 -8.10
N LYS A 116 -9.24 -7.73 -8.38
CA LYS A 116 -10.24 -6.70 -8.12
C LYS A 116 -10.41 -6.40 -6.63
N GLN A 117 -10.30 -7.40 -5.77
CA GLN A 117 -10.47 -7.26 -4.34
C GLN A 117 -9.35 -6.38 -3.75
N GLN A 118 -8.09 -6.73 -4.02
CA GLN A 118 -6.93 -5.98 -3.56
C GLN A 118 -6.94 -4.53 -4.11
N ILE A 119 -7.28 -4.34 -5.40
CA ILE A 119 -7.40 -3.00 -5.99
C ILE A 119 -8.52 -2.21 -5.31
N PHE A 120 -9.69 -2.79 -5.07
CA PHE A 120 -10.83 -2.10 -4.46
C PHE A 120 -10.53 -1.71 -3.01
N THR A 121 -9.89 -2.60 -2.23
CA THR A 121 -9.43 -2.28 -0.88
C THR A 121 -8.52 -1.06 -0.90
N PHE A 122 -7.50 -1.07 -1.74
CA PHE A 122 -6.56 0.04 -1.84
C PHE A 122 -7.28 1.34 -2.25
N GLU A 123 -8.07 1.32 -3.31
CA GLU A 123 -8.74 2.51 -3.83
C GLU A 123 -9.74 3.13 -2.84
N GLU A 124 -10.49 2.31 -2.11
CA GLU A 124 -11.53 2.81 -1.20
C GLU A 124 -10.98 3.14 0.20
N LEU A 125 -10.00 2.37 0.72
CA LEU A 125 -9.60 2.50 2.12
C LEU A 125 -8.23 3.15 2.33
N PHE A 126 -7.34 3.23 1.33
CA PHE A 126 -6.00 3.77 1.53
C PHE A 126 -6.01 5.20 2.10
N GLN A 127 -6.93 6.06 1.64
CA GLN A 127 -7.02 7.43 2.15
C GLN A 127 -7.55 7.51 3.59
N LYS A 128 -8.16 6.45 4.13
CA LYS A 128 -8.61 6.37 5.52
C LYS A 128 -7.47 6.08 6.50
N ILE A 129 -6.32 5.64 6.00
CA ILE A 129 -5.11 5.44 6.79
C ILE A 129 -4.56 6.80 7.20
N LYS A 130 -4.23 6.97 8.49
CA LYS A 130 -3.62 8.19 9.05
C LYS A 130 -2.29 8.53 8.36
N PRO A 131 -1.85 9.80 8.39
CA PRO A 131 -0.43 10.11 8.19
C PRO A 131 0.43 9.28 9.16
N ASP A 132 1.58 8.79 8.69
CA ASP A 132 2.47 7.86 9.40
C ASP A 132 1.91 6.43 9.60
N GLY A 133 0.72 6.15 9.07
CA GLY A 133 0.13 4.80 9.03
C GLY A 133 0.72 3.93 7.91
N VAL A 134 0.26 2.68 7.87
CA VAL A 134 0.81 1.65 6.98
C VAL A 134 -0.31 0.86 6.30
N TYR A 135 -0.19 0.65 5.00
CA TYR A 135 -0.95 -0.33 4.23
C TYR A 135 -0.09 -1.55 3.93
N VAL A 136 -0.62 -2.73 4.15
CA VAL A 136 0.02 -4.01 3.80
C VAL A 136 -0.91 -4.80 2.89
N CYS A 137 -0.38 -5.40 1.84
CA CYS A 137 -1.09 -6.38 1.03
C CYS A 137 -0.27 -7.65 0.93
N GLU A 138 -0.88 -8.76 1.36
CA GLU A 138 -0.28 -10.09 1.36
C GLU A 138 -0.59 -10.85 0.08
N ASP A 139 0.12 -11.95 -0.13
CA ASP A 139 -0.10 -12.96 -1.17
C ASP A 139 -0.10 -12.40 -2.60
N LEU A 140 0.87 -11.52 -2.88
CA LEU A 140 1.08 -10.92 -4.21
C LEU A 140 1.31 -11.94 -5.32
N ALA A 141 1.75 -13.18 -4.99
CA ALA A 141 1.91 -14.28 -5.94
C ALA A 141 0.62 -14.56 -6.72
N THR A 142 -0.55 -14.31 -6.13
CA THR A 142 -1.85 -14.44 -6.79
C THR A 142 -1.99 -13.53 -8.01
N SER A 143 -1.21 -12.44 -8.09
CA SER A 143 -1.10 -11.58 -9.27
C SER A 143 -0.55 -12.30 -10.50
N TYR A 144 0.07 -13.47 -10.34
CA TYR A 144 0.57 -14.32 -11.42
C TYR A 144 -0.34 -15.52 -11.71
N HIS A 145 -1.37 -15.75 -10.88
CA HIS A 145 -2.26 -16.91 -10.99
C HIS A 145 -3.56 -16.54 -11.73
N LEU A 146 -3.86 -17.26 -12.80
CA LEU A 146 -5.05 -17.03 -13.63
C LEU A 146 -6.36 -17.18 -12.83
N GLY A 147 -6.44 -18.10 -11.88
CA GLY A 147 -7.61 -18.35 -11.04
C GLY A 147 -7.99 -17.15 -10.14
N TYR A 148 -7.04 -16.27 -9.86
CA TYR A 148 -7.25 -15.03 -9.10
C TYR A 148 -7.44 -13.78 -9.98
N GLY A 149 -7.47 -13.98 -11.32
CA GLY A 149 -7.55 -12.90 -12.29
C GLY A 149 -6.19 -12.28 -12.62
N GLY A 150 -5.09 -12.89 -12.14
CA GLY A 150 -3.71 -12.49 -12.39
C GLY A 150 -3.17 -13.01 -13.73
N GLY A 151 -1.87 -12.86 -13.92
CA GLY A 151 -1.08 -13.29 -15.08
C GLY A 151 0.18 -12.45 -15.24
N PHE A 152 1.24 -13.03 -15.78
CA PHE A 152 2.51 -12.32 -15.98
C PHE A 152 2.31 -11.05 -16.84
N LYS A 153 2.64 -9.89 -16.31
CA LYS A 153 2.44 -8.57 -16.93
C LYS A 153 1.00 -8.30 -17.39
N ARG A 154 0.02 -8.97 -16.80
CA ARG A 154 -1.38 -8.79 -17.16
C ARG A 154 -1.90 -7.46 -16.61
N ARG A 155 -2.41 -6.60 -17.49
CA ARG A 155 -3.13 -5.37 -17.09
C ARG A 155 -4.29 -5.72 -16.16
N GLY A 156 -4.41 -4.99 -15.04
CA GLY A 156 -5.44 -5.24 -14.03
C GLY A 156 -5.07 -6.30 -12.99
N SER A 157 -3.85 -6.89 -13.03
CA SER A 157 -3.30 -7.56 -11.86
C SER A 157 -2.90 -6.53 -10.81
N PHE A 158 -2.91 -6.90 -9.52
CA PHE A 158 -2.58 -5.98 -8.44
C PHE A 158 -1.13 -5.50 -8.51
N ILE A 159 -0.18 -6.37 -8.87
CA ILE A 159 1.22 -5.97 -9.09
C ILE A 159 1.34 -4.92 -10.20
N GLU A 160 0.67 -5.09 -11.34
CA GLU A 160 0.74 -4.09 -12.41
C GLU A 160 0.03 -2.78 -12.02
N PHE A 161 -1.03 -2.85 -11.21
CA PHE A 161 -1.67 -1.68 -10.63
C PHE A 161 -0.69 -0.93 -9.70
N THR A 162 -0.04 -1.63 -8.77
CA THR A 162 0.84 -1.02 -7.76
C THR A 162 2.17 -0.51 -8.36
N LYS A 163 2.66 -1.07 -9.46
CA LYS A 163 3.81 -0.50 -10.21
C LYS A 163 3.53 0.93 -10.70
N ASN A 164 2.28 1.28 -11.03
CA ASN A 164 1.93 2.64 -11.41
C ASN A 164 1.94 3.62 -10.21
N LEU A 165 1.94 3.10 -8.97
CA LEU A 165 2.08 3.93 -7.77
C LEU A 165 3.50 4.51 -7.64
N VAL A 166 4.51 3.86 -8.23
CA VAL A 166 5.89 4.39 -8.31
C VAL A 166 5.88 5.74 -9.04
N ASP A 167 5.11 5.85 -10.12
CA ASP A 167 4.95 7.11 -10.84
C ASP A 167 4.30 8.15 -9.92
N ARG A 168 3.20 7.80 -9.23
CA ARG A 168 2.51 8.70 -8.30
C ARG A 168 3.41 9.20 -7.19
N LEU A 169 4.25 8.32 -6.63
CA LEU A 169 5.24 8.69 -5.61
C LEU A 169 6.19 9.80 -6.08
N ASN A 170 6.54 9.81 -7.38
CA ASN A 170 7.51 10.70 -7.99
C ASN A 170 6.89 11.90 -8.75
N ALA A 171 5.57 12.06 -8.72
CA ALA A 171 4.87 13.06 -9.55
C ALA A 171 5.28 14.51 -9.27
N PHE A 172 5.77 14.84 -8.08
CA PHE A 172 6.33 16.17 -7.77
C PHE A 172 7.50 16.57 -8.69
N HIS A 173 8.25 15.60 -9.21
CA HIS A 173 9.46 15.82 -10.01
C HIS A 173 9.20 15.79 -11.52
N SER A 174 7.96 15.55 -11.94
CA SER A 174 7.61 15.44 -13.36
C SER A 174 7.43 16.83 -13.98
N ASP A 175 8.01 17.04 -15.17
CA ASP A 175 7.72 18.18 -16.04
C ASP A 175 6.58 17.89 -17.04
N GLN A 176 5.99 16.69 -16.98
CA GLN A 176 4.95 16.23 -17.87
C GLN A 176 3.57 16.76 -17.44
N LYS A 177 2.92 17.56 -18.28
CA LYS A 177 1.63 18.21 -17.95
C LYS A 177 0.49 17.23 -17.64
N LEU A 178 0.52 16.04 -18.21
CA LEU A 178 -0.48 14.99 -18.00
C LEU A 178 -0.23 14.19 -16.73
N PHE A 179 0.97 14.25 -16.19
CA PHE A 179 1.36 13.56 -14.96
C PHE A 179 1.25 14.54 -13.78
N ARG A 180 0.08 14.57 -13.17
CA ARG A 180 -0.24 15.56 -12.13
C ARG A 180 -0.03 15.00 -10.73
N VAL A 181 0.34 15.89 -9.84
CA VAL A 181 0.28 15.65 -8.39
C VAL A 181 -1.16 15.40 -7.98
N ASP A 182 -1.40 14.36 -7.21
CA ASP A 182 -2.71 13.98 -6.70
C ASP A 182 -2.65 13.59 -5.20
N ALA A 183 -3.77 13.10 -4.66
CA ALA A 183 -3.86 12.69 -3.26
C ALA A 183 -2.91 11.53 -2.91
N LEU A 184 -2.57 10.65 -3.85
CA LEU A 184 -1.57 9.59 -3.63
C LEU A 184 -0.17 10.19 -3.56
N THR A 185 0.17 11.13 -4.45
CA THR A 185 1.47 11.83 -4.42
C THR A 185 1.72 12.51 -3.09
N THR A 186 0.68 13.14 -2.52
CA THR A 186 0.79 13.92 -1.28
C THR A 186 0.68 13.10 -0.01
N SER A 187 0.34 11.81 -0.11
CA SER A 187 0.12 10.95 1.05
C SER A 187 0.95 9.66 1.09
N MET A 188 1.48 9.17 -0.04
CA MET A 188 2.40 8.03 -0.06
C MET A 188 3.83 8.48 0.22
N ASP A 189 4.50 7.88 1.22
CA ASP A 189 5.91 8.16 1.52
C ASP A 189 6.86 7.18 0.82
N SER A 190 6.52 5.90 0.85
CA SER A 190 7.36 4.84 0.28
C SER A 190 6.55 3.61 -0.11
N LEU A 191 7.11 2.81 -1.03
CA LEU A 191 6.62 1.50 -1.43
C LEU A 191 7.73 0.47 -1.23
N HIS A 192 7.44 -0.57 -0.48
CA HIS A 192 8.37 -1.65 -0.17
C HIS A 192 7.81 -2.97 -0.70
N TYR A 193 8.43 -3.48 -1.76
CA TYR A 193 8.13 -4.82 -2.26
C TYR A 193 9.09 -5.82 -1.63
N TYR A 194 8.52 -6.78 -0.93
CA TYR A 194 9.20 -7.96 -0.45
C TYR A 194 8.70 -9.18 -1.23
N ASP A 195 9.27 -10.34 -0.96
CA ASP A 195 8.75 -11.58 -1.52
C ASP A 195 7.30 -11.77 -1.04
N ASN A 196 6.38 -11.80 -2.00
CA ASN A 196 4.95 -12.05 -1.81
C ASN A 196 4.16 -11.02 -0.96
N ILE A 197 4.74 -9.91 -0.52
CA ILE A 197 4.09 -8.88 0.31
C ILE A 197 4.51 -7.47 -0.09
N LEU A 198 3.55 -6.54 -0.14
CA LEU A 198 3.76 -5.11 -0.37
C LEU A 198 3.43 -4.32 0.89
N VAL A 199 4.30 -3.40 1.25
CA VAL A 199 4.05 -2.41 2.30
C VAL A 199 4.12 -1.01 1.70
N ILE A 200 3.14 -0.16 2.02
CA ILE A 200 3.11 1.25 1.64
C ILE A 200 3.01 2.08 2.92
N GLU A 201 4.02 2.91 3.16
CA GLU A 201 3.98 3.85 4.27
C GLU A 201 3.35 5.16 3.84
N LYS A 202 2.55 5.75 4.72
CA LYS A 202 1.93 7.06 4.50
C LYS A 202 2.67 8.15 5.27
N ARG A 203 2.68 9.34 4.65
CA ARG A 203 3.12 10.59 5.27
C ARG A 203 2.49 11.75 4.54
N ASN A 204 2.14 12.82 5.24
CA ASN A 204 1.82 14.08 4.57
C ASN A 204 3.08 14.63 3.88
N ARG A 205 3.00 14.79 2.55
CA ARG A 205 4.12 15.23 1.72
C ARG A 205 3.79 16.53 1.00
N ALA A 206 4.73 17.45 1.03
CA ALA A 206 4.78 18.61 0.15
C ALA A 206 5.87 18.40 -0.91
N MET A 207 5.93 19.30 -1.90
CA MET A 207 7.00 19.28 -2.88
C MET A 207 8.37 19.34 -2.17
N PRO A 208 9.27 18.39 -2.41
CA PRO A 208 10.59 18.40 -1.81
C PRO A 208 11.39 19.63 -2.20
N THR A 209 12.16 20.14 -1.26
CA THR A 209 13.08 21.26 -1.48
C THR A 209 14.50 20.76 -1.60
N VAL A 210 15.34 21.50 -2.34
CA VAL A 210 16.77 21.21 -2.48
C VAL A 210 17.57 22.46 -2.09
N SER A 211 18.68 22.24 -1.41
CA SER A 211 19.63 23.31 -1.09
C SER A 211 21.05 22.85 -1.41
N LYS A 212 21.92 23.83 -1.66
CA LYS A 212 23.35 23.62 -1.86
C LYS A 212 24.11 24.18 -0.68
N THR A 213 25.10 23.47 -0.18
CA THR A 213 26.00 23.91 0.90
C THR A 213 27.45 23.73 0.47
N GLY A 214 28.36 24.42 1.13
CA GLY A 214 29.79 24.39 0.80
C GLY A 214 30.17 25.34 -0.33
N LYS A 215 31.44 25.29 -0.75
CA LYS A 215 32.01 26.10 -1.84
C LYS A 215 32.12 25.24 -3.09
N PRO A 216 31.86 25.81 -4.30
CA PRO A 216 32.12 25.08 -5.56
C PRO A 216 33.62 24.77 -5.69
N ALA A 217 33.93 23.54 -6.08
CA ALA A 217 35.31 23.12 -6.36
C ALA A 217 35.78 23.60 -7.74
N PHE A 218 34.86 23.89 -8.65
CA PHE A 218 35.06 24.42 -9.99
C PHE A 218 33.80 25.13 -10.47
N GLU A 219 33.95 26.03 -11.43
CA GLU A 219 32.79 26.68 -12.07
C GLU A 219 32.09 25.72 -13.02
N ILE A 220 30.75 25.61 -12.91
CA ILE A 220 29.94 24.83 -13.84
C ILE A 220 29.16 25.81 -14.71
N ASP A 221 29.43 25.78 -15.99
CA ASP A 221 28.65 26.54 -16.97
C ASP A 221 27.28 25.84 -17.17
N GLN A 222 26.29 26.25 -16.35
CA GLN A 222 24.93 25.70 -16.44
C GLN A 222 24.13 26.46 -17.51
N ALA A 223 24.45 26.24 -18.77
CA ALA A 223 23.52 26.62 -19.83
C ALA A 223 22.28 25.73 -19.76
N VAL A 224 21.17 26.19 -19.16
CA VAL A 224 19.88 25.52 -19.25
C VAL A 224 19.43 25.58 -20.72
N PRO A 225 19.38 24.47 -21.44
CA PRO A 225 19.00 24.51 -22.86
C PRO A 225 17.59 25.02 -23.00
N LYS A 226 17.39 26.12 -23.73
CA LYS A 226 16.04 26.61 -24.07
C LYS A 226 15.34 25.52 -24.85
N LYS A 227 14.13 25.10 -24.40
CA LYS A 227 13.34 24.09 -25.11
C LYS A 227 13.04 24.62 -26.53
N SER A 228 13.72 24.07 -27.53
CA SER A 228 13.51 24.37 -28.95
C SER A 228 12.13 23.89 -29.39
N PHE A 229 11.61 24.41 -30.52
CA PHE A 229 10.32 23.99 -31.07
C PHE A 229 10.24 22.46 -31.30
N PRO A 230 11.25 21.78 -31.88
CA PRO A 230 11.24 20.32 -32.02
C PRO A 230 11.13 19.59 -30.67
N LEU A 231 11.77 20.10 -29.64
CA LEU A 231 11.71 19.52 -28.30
C LEU A 231 10.29 19.66 -27.70
N ARG A 232 9.63 20.81 -27.88
CA ARG A 232 8.25 21.02 -27.42
C ARG A 232 7.26 20.07 -28.12
N LEU A 233 7.44 19.86 -29.43
CA LEU A 233 6.64 18.92 -30.22
C LEU A 233 6.87 17.48 -29.74
N LEU A 234 8.11 17.09 -29.48
CA LEU A 234 8.44 15.78 -28.93
C LEU A 234 7.78 15.54 -27.56
N TYR A 235 7.80 16.52 -26.66
CA TYR A 235 7.08 16.43 -25.37
C TYR A 235 5.58 16.26 -25.55
N PHE A 236 4.98 16.96 -26.53
CA PHE A 236 3.56 16.83 -26.83
C PHE A 236 3.21 15.43 -27.36
N ILE A 237 3.99 14.93 -28.35
CA ILE A 237 3.80 13.58 -28.91
C ILE A 237 3.98 12.52 -27.81
N ASN A 238 5.04 12.63 -27.02
CA ASN A 238 5.28 11.70 -25.91
C ASN A 238 4.15 11.75 -24.87
N GLY A 239 3.56 12.90 -24.61
CA GLY A 239 2.37 13.01 -23.76
C GLY A 239 1.19 12.19 -24.27
N ILE A 240 0.93 12.22 -25.59
CA ILE A 240 -0.10 11.40 -26.24
C ILE A 240 0.22 9.90 -26.12
N LEU A 241 1.47 9.51 -26.42
CA LEU A 241 1.93 8.12 -26.31
C LEU A 241 1.79 7.60 -24.89
N GLN A 242 2.19 8.40 -23.90
CA GLN A 242 2.06 8.06 -22.48
C GLN A 242 0.60 7.88 -22.05
N PHE A 243 -0.31 8.72 -22.54
CA PHE A 243 -1.75 8.56 -22.29
C PHE A 243 -2.24 7.17 -22.76
N PHE A 244 -1.77 6.71 -23.91
CA PHE A 244 -2.07 5.37 -24.42
C PHE A 244 -1.17 4.27 -23.88
N ARG A 245 -0.25 4.60 -22.94
CA ARG A 245 0.76 3.67 -22.38
C ARG A 245 1.66 3.02 -23.45
N LEU A 246 1.96 3.77 -24.47
CA LEU A 246 2.91 3.41 -25.54
C LEU A 246 4.32 3.91 -25.19
N PRO A 247 5.37 3.27 -25.69
CA PRO A 247 6.75 3.72 -25.50
C PRO A 247 6.94 5.14 -26.03
N SER A 248 7.63 5.98 -25.25
CA SER A 248 7.95 7.35 -25.64
C SER A 248 9.17 7.38 -26.55
N PHE A 249 9.23 8.36 -27.47
CA PHE A 249 10.44 8.63 -28.26
C PHE A 249 11.54 9.20 -27.39
N LYS A 250 12.77 8.78 -27.64
CA LYS A 250 13.98 9.31 -27.01
C LYS A 250 14.53 10.46 -27.84
N LEU A 251 15.17 11.42 -27.15
CA LEU A 251 16.12 12.33 -27.83
C LEU A 251 17.40 11.52 -28.05
N ASN A 252 17.85 11.44 -29.30
CA ASN A 252 19.24 11.06 -29.57
C ASN A 252 20.10 12.24 -29.11
N GLN A 253 20.92 12.01 -28.11
CA GLN A 253 21.98 12.93 -27.68
C GLN A 253 23.16 12.82 -28.62
#